data_585a5e2aff7ad92aa5c4209578abaf49
#
_entry.id   585a5e2aff7ad92aa5c4209578abaf49
#
_cell.length_a   1.000
_cell.length_b   1.000
_cell.length_c   1.000
_cell.angle_alpha   90.00
_cell.angle_beta   90.00
_cell.angle_gamma   90.00
#
_symmetry.space_group_name_H-M   'P 1'
#
loop_
_entity.id
_entity.type
_entity.pdbx_description
1 polymer ?
#
loop_
_entity_poly.entity_id
_entity_poly.type
_entity_poly.pdbx_seq_one_letter_code
_entity_poly.pdbx_strand_id
1 'polypeptide(L)'
;MKNSFVFLCLVLIVTSCCTHKLMKTVSDIKKIETNKAGFIGQPLKSLLLQISPQIKFVYGNPENRYRRSIGDTYLKFHFFDKKEAQKLFSTNHTPTGLIVELVSDENNHHKPLPKGGLNEWTKENTKEYGDMIIQNIKVVGEN
;
A
#
# COMPACT_ATOMS: atom_id res chain seq x y z
N MET A 1 26.56 49.35 -11.35
CA MET A 1 25.36 48.64 -11.86
C MET A 1 25.79 47.38 -12.62
N LYS A 2 26.28 46.35 -11.95
CA LYS A 2 26.75 45.11 -12.62
C LYS A 2 26.51 43.82 -11.82
N ASN A 3 25.65 43.81 -10.79
CA ASN A 3 25.45 42.60 -9.94
C ASN A 3 23.99 42.10 -9.87
N SER A 4 23.08 42.61 -10.74
CA SER A 4 21.67 42.20 -10.70
C SER A 4 21.29 41.02 -11.63
N PHE A 5 22.22 40.55 -12.47
CA PHE A 5 21.89 39.53 -13.47
C PHE A 5 22.23 38.10 -13.07
N VAL A 6 22.99 37.91 -11.98
CA VAL A 6 23.38 36.56 -11.49
C VAL A 6 22.36 35.93 -10.61
N PHE A 7 21.42 36.69 -10.04
CA PHE A 7 20.41 36.18 -9.08
C PHE A 7 19.17 35.59 -9.76
N LEU A 8 18.99 35.73 -11.06
CA LEU A 8 17.80 35.31 -11.79
C LEU A 8 17.92 33.88 -12.36
N CYS A 9 19.07 33.24 -12.36
CA CYS A 9 19.30 31.92 -12.92
C CYS A 9 19.20 30.78 -11.86
N LEU A 10 18.99 31.10 -10.58
CA LEU A 10 19.03 30.09 -9.51
C LEU A 10 17.67 29.59 -9.06
N VAL A 11 16.57 29.99 -9.71
CA VAL A 11 15.19 29.66 -9.25
C VAL A 11 14.45 28.70 -10.15
N LEU A 12 15.06 28.14 -11.20
CA LEU A 12 14.38 27.23 -12.13
C LEU A 12 14.91 25.78 -12.10
N ILE A 13 15.45 25.33 -10.98
CA ILE A 13 15.49 23.88 -10.73
C ILE A 13 14.19 23.51 -10.00
N VAL A 14 13.06 23.70 -10.66
CA VAL A 14 11.86 22.94 -10.35
C VAL A 14 12.19 21.53 -10.81
N THR A 15 12.76 20.74 -9.90
CA THR A 15 12.89 19.31 -10.09
C THR A 15 11.48 18.79 -10.36
N SER A 16 11.20 18.55 -11.64
CA SER A 16 10.08 17.70 -12.05
C SER A 16 10.35 16.34 -11.40
N CYS A 17 9.85 16.17 -10.18
CA CYS A 17 9.87 14.91 -9.48
C CYS A 17 8.91 14.02 -10.25
N CYS A 18 9.40 13.44 -11.34
CA CYS A 18 8.72 12.37 -12.06
C CYS A 18 8.70 11.22 -11.06
N THR A 19 7.60 11.12 -10.30
CA THR A 19 7.41 10.06 -9.30
C THR A 19 7.32 8.73 -10.06
N HIS A 20 8.50 8.16 -10.32
CA HIS A 20 8.61 6.85 -10.94
C HIS A 20 8.09 5.81 -9.96
N LYS A 21 6.88 5.32 -10.21
CA LYS A 21 6.25 4.33 -9.35
C LYS A 21 7.07 3.04 -9.31
N LEU A 22 7.25 2.48 -8.11
CA LEU A 22 7.99 1.24 -7.91
C LEU A 22 7.27 0.03 -8.51
N MET A 23 5.96 -0.04 -8.39
CA MET A 23 5.15 -1.13 -8.91
C MET A 23 4.35 -0.62 -10.12
N LYS A 24 4.82 -0.93 -11.33
CA LYS A 24 4.13 -0.59 -12.59
C LYS A 24 3.18 -1.69 -13.03
N THR A 25 3.55 -2.94 -12.78
CA THR A 25 2.77 -4.14 -13.08
C THR A 25 2.71 -5.03 -11.83
N VAL A 26 1.85 -6.03 -11.82
CA VAL A 26 1.72 -6.96 -10.67
C VAL A 26 3.01 -7.76 -10.47
N SER A 27 3.76 -8.07 -11.53
CA SER A 27 5.06 -8.76 -11.43
C SER A 27 6.14 -7.94 -10.69
N ASP A 28 5.96 -6.62 -10.58
CA ASP A 28 6.88 -5.76 -9.83
C ASP A 28 6.65 -5.80 -8.31
N ILE A 29 5.69 -6.58 -7.82
CA ILE A 29 5.27 -6.58 -6.41
C ILE A 29 6.44 -6.80 -5.43
N LYS A 30 7.40 -7.65 -5.81
CA LYS A 30 8.61 -7.91 -5.02
C LYS A 30 9.50 -6.67 -4.85
N LYS A 31 9.43 -5.69 -5.77
CA LYS A 31 10.16 -4.42 -5.63
C LYS A 31 9.69 -3.63 -4.42
N ILE A 32 8.39 -3.72 -4.10
CA ILE A 32 7.83 -3.09 -2.89
C ILE A 32 8.46 -3.72 -1.63
N GLU A 33 8.50 -5.06 -1.56
CA GLU A 33 9.09 -5.76 -0.41
C GLU A 33 10.58 -5.48 -0.27
N THR A 34 11.34 -5.48 -1.37
CA THR A 34 12.77 -5.17 -1.38
C THR A 34 13.05 -3.75 -0.88
N ASN A 35 12.17 -2.79 -1.19
CA ASN A 35 12.30 -1.39 -0.81
C ASN A 35 11.49 -1.03 0.45
N LYS A 36 11.01 -2.00 1.21
CA LYS A 36 10.12 -1.78 2.36
C LYS A 36 10.68 -0.85 3.43
N ALA A 37 12.00 -0.80 3.59
CA ALA A 37 12.65 0.09 4.55
C ALA A 37 12.29 1.57 4.32
N GLY A 38 12.01 1.98 3.09
CA GLY A 38 11.57 3.34 2.75
C GLY A 38 10.11 3.63 3.11
N PHE A 39 9.34 2.60 3.45
CA PHE A 39 7.91 2.74 3.79
C PHE A 39 7.61 2.50 5.26
N ILE A 40 8.47 1.75 5.97
CA ILE A 40 8.30 1.50 7.40
C ILE A 40 8.32 2.84 8.15
N GLY A 41 7.34 3.07 9.02
CA GLY A 41 7.15 4.32 9.74
C GLY A 41 6.45 5.42 8.93
N GLN A 42 6.10 5.17 7.64
CA GLN A 42 5.38 6.09 6.79
C GLN A 42 3.87 5.77 6.75
N PRO A 43 3.02 6.76 6.44
CA PRO A 43 1.60 6.52 6.21
C PRO A 43 1.36 5.56 5.04
N LEU A 44 0.35 4.70 5.13
CA LEU A 44 -0.05 3.75 4.08
C LEU A 44 -0.25 4.43 2.71
N LYS A 45 -0.78 5.65 2.68
CA LYS A 45 -0.96 6.42 1.44
C LYS A 45 0.34 6.62 0.66
N SER A 46 1.50 6.71 1.34
CA SER A 46 2.81 6.83 0.70
C SER A 46 3.16 5.60 -0.13
N LEU A 47 2.85 4.41 0.37
CA LEU A 47 3.00 3.15 -0.35
C LEU A 47 2.00 3.06 -1.51
N LEU A 48 0.72 3.40 -1.28
CA LEU A 48 -0.32 3.33 -2.31
C LEU A 48 0.01 4.20 -3.53
N LEU A 49 0.67 5.34 -3.34
CA LEU A 49 1.16 6.19 -4.43
C LEU A 49 2.22 5.52 -5.32
N GLN A 50 2.94 4.52 -4.81
CA GLN A 50 3.96 3.78 -5.55
C GLN A 50 3.42 2.59 -6.34
N ILE A 51 2.12 2.30 -6.21
CA ILE A 51 1.43 1.19 -6.87
C ILE A 51 0.62 1.72 -8.05
N SER A 52 0.92 1.25 -9.28
CA SER A 52 0.16 1.58 -10.49
C SER A 52 -1.00 0.63 -10.75
N PRO A 53 -0.84 -0.71 -10.58
CA PRO A 53 -1.94 -1.62 -10.79
C PRO A 53 -3.10 -1.32 -9.83
N GLN A 54 -4.32 -1.44 -10.35
CA GLN A 54 -5.51 -1.26 -9.52
C GLN A 54 -5.57 -2.36 -8.46
N ILE A 55 -5.64 -1.96 -7.19
CA ILE A 55 -6.01 -2.86 -6.11
C ILE A 55 -7.47 -3.24 -6.32
N LYS A 56 -7.74 -4.53 -6.53
CA LYS A 56 -9.10 -5.05 -6.77
C LYS A 56 -9.80 -5.37 -5.46
N PHE A 57 -9.09 -6.09 -4.59
CA PHE A 57 -9.66 -6.54 -3.33
C PHE A 57 -8.70 -6.30 -2.19
N VAL A 58 -9.28 -6.14 -1.02
CA VAL A 58 -8.57 -6.10 0.24
C VAL A 58 -9.20 -7.10 1.21
N TYR A 59 -8.34 -7.73 1.98
CA TYR A 59 -8.70 -8.54 3.13
C TYR A 59 -7.84 -8.10 4.31
N GLY A 60 -8.37 -8.17 5.51
CA GLY A 60 -7.54 -7.86 6.66
C GLY A 60 -8.33 -7.42 7.88
N ASN A 61 -7.60 -7.05 8.90
CA ASN A 61 -8.12 -6.52 10.14
C ASN A 61 -7.47 -5.16 10.43
N PRO A 62 -7.98 -4.06 9.87
CA PRO A 62 -7.51 -2.72 10.22
C PRO A 62 -8.04 -2.26 11.57
N GLU A 63 -9.02 -3.00 12.12
CA GLU A 63 -9.65 -2.69 13.39
C GLU A 63 -8.77 -3.12 14.55
N ASN A 64 -8.52 -2.20 15.47
CA ASN A 64 -7.60 -2.35 16.57
C ASN A 64 -8.25 -2.79 17.90
N ARG A 65 -9.53 -3.14 17.90
CA ARG A 65 -10.31 -3.33 19.15
C ARG A 65 -9.84 -4.48 20.04
N TYR A 66 -9.16 -5.46 19.49
CA TYR A 66 -8.81 -6.69 20.20
C TYR A 66 -7.39 -7.14 19.94
N ARG A 67 -6.44 -6.20 20.07
CA ARG A 67 -5.03 -6.51 19.85
C ARG A 67 -4.55 -7.54 20.87
N ARG A 68 -4.14 -8.71 20.39
CA ARG A 68 -3.49 -9.75 21.21
C ARG A 68 -2.00 -9.89 20.89
N SER A 69 -1.56 -9.48 19.69
CA SER A 69 -0.16 -9.62 19.27
C SER A 69 0.26 -8.58 18.22
N ILE A 70 1.58 -8.44 18.06
CA ILE A 70 2.17 -7.66 16.96
C ILE A 70 1.76 -8.33 15.65
N GLY A 71 1.28 -7.55 14.67
CA GLY A 71 0.85 -8.05 13.36
C GLY A 71 -0.64 -8.37 13.25
N ASP A 72 -1.44 -8.16 14.31
CA ASP A 72 -2.90 -8.38 14.26
C ASP A 72 -3.62 -7.31 13.42
N THR A 73 -2.99 -6.13 13.23
CA THR A 73 -3.52 -5.05 12.39
C THR A 73 -2.85 -5.09 11.04
N TYR A 74 -3.56 -5.50 10.01
CA TYR A 74 -3.01 -5.63 8.67
C TYR A 74 -4.06 -5.45 7.58
N LEU A 75 -3.57 -5.12 6.38
CA LEU A 75 -4.32 -5.16 5.12
C LEU A 75 -3.56 -6.04 4.13
N LYS A 76 -4.27 -6.96 3.46
CA LYS A 76 -3.74 -7.76 2.36
C LYS A 76 -4.40 -7.31 1.07
N PHE A 77 -3.62 -6.75 0.18
CA PHE A 77 -4.05 -6.25 -1.12
C PHE A 77 -3.92 -7.31 -2.20
N HIS A 78 -4.92 -7.39 -3.07
CA HIS A 78 -4.96 -8.27 -4.22
C HIS A 78 -5.24 -7.50 -5.51
N PHE A 79 -4.60 -7.92 -6.59
CA PHE A 79 -4.60 -7.25 -7.89
C PHE A 79 -5.33 -8.03 -9.00
N PHE A 80 -5.88 -9.18 -8.69
CA PHE A 80 -6.63 -10.07 -9.59
C PHE A 80 -8.14 -9.89 -9.43
N ASP A 81 -8.91 -10.25 -10.44
CA ASP A 81 -10.36 -10.22 -10.38
C ASP A 81 -10.96 -11.50 -9.75
N LYS A 82 -12.30 -11.53 -9.55
CA LYS A 82 -12.99 -12.70 -8.95
C LYS A 82 -12.82 -14.00 -9.75
N LYS A 83 -12.79 -13.91 -11.08
CA LYS A 83 -12.64 -15.08 -11.95
C LYS A 83 -11.24 -15.66 -11.86
N GLU A 84 -10.24 -14.78 -11.88
CA GLU A 84 -8.83 -15.15 -11.66
C GLU A 84 -8.65 -15.76 -10.29
N ALA A 85 -9.25 -15.17 -9.24
CA ALA A 85 -9.23 -15.73 -7.89
C ALA A 85 -9.80 -17.15 -7.86
N GLN A 86 -10.98 -17.38 -8.42
CA GLN A 86 -11.62 -18.70 -8.46
C GLN A 86 -10.74 -19.72 -9.18
N LYS A 87 -10.14 -19.34 -10.32
CA LYS A 87 -9.22 -20.21 -11.07
C LYS A 87 -8.00 -20.60 -10.24
N LEU A 88 -7.36 -19.64 -9.57
CA LEU A 88 -6.18 -19.89 -8.75
C LEU A 88 -6.52 -20.79 -7.56
N PHE A 89 -7.62 -20.54 -6.85
CA PHE A 89 -8.06 -21.40 -5.77
C PHE A 89 -8.43 -22.82 -6.23
N SER A 90 -9.03 -22.97 -7.41
CA SER A 90 -9.38 -24.30 -7.94
C SER A 90 -8.15 -25.12 -8.34
N THR A 91 -7.01 -24.47 -8.60
CA THR A 91 -5.73 -25.12 -8.93
C THR A 91 -4.79 -25.22 -7.73
N ASN A 92 -5.27 -24.95 -6.52
CA ASN A 92 -4.50 -24.99 -5.27
C ASN A 92 -3.30 -24.02 -5.24
N HIS A 93 -3.34 -22.95 -6.07
CA HIS A 93 -2.34 -21.90 -6.07
C HIS A 93 -2.78 -20.76 -5.15
N THR A 94 -1.85 -20.25 -4.37
CA THR A 94 -2.09 -19.07 -3.53
C THR A 94 -1.86 -17.81 -4.35
N PRO A 95 -2.90 -17.00 -4.60
CA PRO A 95 -2.73 -15.77 -5.36
C PRO A 95 -1.73 -14.82 -4.71
N THR A 96 -0.87 -14.24 -5.54
CA THR A 96 0.09 -13.23 -5.08
C THR A 96 -0.63 -12.03 -4.49
N GLY A 97 -0.20 -11.60 -3.30
CA GLY A 97 -0.75 -10.46 -2.60
C GLY A 97 0.29 -9.72 -1.78
N LEU A 98 -0.03 -8.46 -1.47
CA LEU A 98 0.80 -7.60 -0.65
C LEU A 98 0.18 -7.46 0.73
N ILE A 99 0.84 -7.99 1.75
CA ILE A 99 0.45 -7.79 3.15
C ILE A 99 1.18 -6.56 3.69
N VAL A 100 0.42 -5.63 4.23
CA VAL A 100 0.92 -4.45 4.95
C VAL A 100 0.47 -4.57 6.39
N GLU A 101 1.42 -4.80 7.29
CA GLU A 101 1.20 -4.76 8.73
C GLU A 101 1.24 -3.31 9.18
N LEU A 102 0.28 -2.91 9.98
CA LEU A 102 0.06 -1.52 10.38
C LEU A 102 0.27 -1.38 11.89
N VAL A 103 0.76 -0.22 12.29
CA VAL A 103 0.81 0.14 13.71
C VAL A 103 -0.61 0.31 14.20
N SER A 104 -0.95 -0.39 15.26
CA SER A 104 -2.22 -0.17 15.91
C SER A 104 -2.19 1.11 16.75
N ASP A 105 -3.24 1.92 16.60
CA ASP A 105 -3.46 3.11 17.42
C ASP A 105 -4.70 2.87 18.29
N GLU A 106 -4.50 2.72 19.59
CA GLU A 106 -5.59 2.46 20.55
C GLU A 106 -6.56 3.65 20.66
N ASN A 107 -6.13 4.83 20.26
CA ASN A 107 -6.91 6.06 20.32
C ASN A 107 -7.67 6.35 19.02
N ASN A 108 -7.36 5.64 17.95
CA ASN A 108 -7.95 5.86 16.63
C ASN A 108 -8.63 4.59 16.13
N HIS A 109 -9.95 4.54 16.27
CA HIS A 109 -10.77 3.41 15.87
C HIS A 109 -11.16 3.52 14.39
N HIS A 110 -10.42 2.83 13.53
CA HIS A 110 -10.79 2.70 12.13
C HIS A 110 -12.02 1.79 11.95
N LYS A 111 -12.79 2.06 10.90
CA LYS A 111 -13.93 1.22 10.55
C LYS A 111 -13.45 -0.19 10.18
N PRO A 112 -14.09 -1.25 10.68
CA PRO A 112 -13.76 -2.60 10.26
C PRO A 112 -14.08 -2.80 8.78
N LEU A 113 -13.27 -3.61 8.10
CA LEU A 113 -13.68 -4.15 6.81
C LEU A 113 -14.89 -5.07 7.02
N PRO A 114 -15.83 -5.14 6.06
CA PRO A 114 -16.93 -6.09 6.13
C PRO A 114 -16.43 -7.51 6.34
N LYS A 115 -17.04 -8.24 7.25
CA LYS A 115 -16.65 -9.63 7.58
C LYS A 115 -17.02 -10.57 6.43
N GLY A 116 -16.16 -11.56 6.18
CA GLY A 116 -16.53 -12.73 5.37
C GLY A 116 -16.15 -12.66 3.90
N GLY A 117 -15.14 -11.90 3.50
CA GLY A 117 -14.72 -11.99 2.11
C GLY A 117 -13.67 -11.00 1.63
N LEU A 118 -13.44 -11.07 0.34
CA LEU A 118 -12.65 -10.09 -0.40
C LEU A 118 -13.49 -8.83 -0.59
N ASN A 119 -13.10 -7.74 0.04
CA ASN A 119 -13.75 -6.45 -0.08
C ASN A 119 -13.12 -5.65 -1.21
N GLU A 120 -13.91 -4.99 -2.03
CA GLU A 120 -13.38 -4.07 -3.04
C GLU A 120 -12.62 -2.93 -2.37
N TRP A 121 -11.44 -2.59 -2.93
CA TRP A 121 -10.69 -1.43 -2.47
C TRP A 121 -11.23 -0.16 -3.12
N THR A 122 -11.69 0.76 -2.31
CA THR A 122 -12.33 2.02 -2.76
C THR A 122 -11.52 3.26 -2.36
N LYS A 123 -11.92 4.41 -2.88
CA LYS A 123 -11.34 5.70 -2.47
C LYS A 123 -11.64 6.01 -1.00
N GLU A 124 -12.80 5.58 -0.52
CA GLU A 124 -13.21 5.70 0.88
C GLU A 124 -12.28 4.90 1.79
N ASN A 125 -11.90 3.67 1.38
CA ASN A 125 -10.91 2.88 2.12
C ASN A 125 -9.55 3.59 2.16
N THR A 126 -9.13 4.19 1.05
CA THR A 126 -7.87 4.95 1.02
C THR A 126 -7.93 6.15 1.97
N LYS A 127 -9.06 6.82 2.06
CA LYS A 127 -9.27 7.94 3.01
C LYS A 127 -9.30 7.45 4.46
N GLU A 128 -9.96 6.32 4.72
CA GLU A 128 -10.12 5.75 6.06
C GLU A 128 -8.79 5.22 6.62
N TYR A 129 -8.02 4.48 5.81
CA TYR A 129 -6.83 3.76 6.29
C TYR A 129 -5.50 4.40 5.85
N GLY A 130 -5.55 5.39 4.96
CA GLY A 130 -4.36 5.96 4.32
C GLY A 130 -3.34 6.57 5.26
N ASP A 131 -3.77 7.06 6.41
CA ASP A 131 -2.90 7.69 7.42
C ASP A 131 -2.34 6.69 8.45
N MET A 132 -2.78 5.42 8.40
CA MET A 132 -2.21 4.38 9.25
C MET A 132 -0.74 4.16 8.95
N ILE A 133 0.07 4.02 9.99
CA ILE A 133 1.52 3.89 9.87
C ILE A 133 1.91 2.44 9.54
N ILE A 134 2.76 2.27 8.54
CA ILE A 134 3.28 0.98 8.11
C ILE A 134 4.29 0.46 9.14
N GLN A 135 4.05 -0.74 9.65
CA GLN A 135 4.96 -1.46 10.53
C GLN A 135 5.84 -2.44 9.76
N ASN A 136 5.29 -3.13 8.77
CA ASN A 136 6.02 -4.08 7.94
C ASN A 136 5.28 -4.33 6.62
N ILE A 137 6.01 -4.87 5.63
CA ILE A 137 5.47 -5.23 4.31
C ILE A 137 6.00 -6.62 3.95
N LYS A 138 5.11 -7.48 3.44
CA LYS A 138 5.43 -8.83 2.97
C LYS A 138 4.70 -9.13 1.67
N VAL A 139 5.33 -9.83 0.76
CA VAL A 139 4.70 -10.42 -0.41
C VAL A 139 4.39 -11.88 -0.11
N VAL A 140 3.19 -12.32 -0.45
CA VAL A 140 2.73 -13.70 -0.24
C VAL A 140 2.14 -14.26 -1.51
N GLY A 141 2.17 -15.59 -1.65
CA GLY A 141 1.71 -16.30 -2.82
C GLY A 141 2.81 -16.55 -3.84
N GLU A 142 2.46 -17.33 -4.86
CA GLU A 142 3.35 -17.71 -5.96
C GLU A 142 3.03 -16.87 -7.19
N ASN A 143 4.07 -16.47 -7.92
CA ASN A 143 3.94 -15.83 -9.24
C ASN A 143 3.87 -16.90 -10.31
#